data_dfa8f9e7bae39cd353ba04253f2376b4
#
_entry.id   dfa8f9e7bae39cd353ba04253f2376b4
#
_cell.length_a   1.000
_cell.length_b   1.000
_cell.length_c   1.000
_cell.angle_alpha   90.00
_cell.angle_beta   90.00
_cell.angle_gamma   90.00
#
_symmetry.space_group_name_H-M   'P 1'
#
loop_
_entity.id
_entity.type
_entity.pdbx_description
1 polymer ?
#
loop_
_entity_poly.entity_id
_entity_poly.type
_entity_poly.pdbx_seq_one_letter_code
_entity_poly.pdbx_strand_id
1 'polypeptide(L)'
;MQPKLFDNWSKYYLYYVLILIFCGVFILYNKHDVGNDSSLSDWLINYSGGFVRRGLIGQIALEFSYFFSIKLRDTIVIFQIISFTAYYVLVFFLLRRVITNRILILAVFSPIFILFPISEIEAFGRKETFIFLIITLYFFTNVRDIKTQLIFKLIIFPISILIWEPVIFFYPYIMLIDLVVFNSNKFDKKLIWLFLSYLVIFLVTIFIYLNPVSSESFNTMKNVLMSDFGENCYMSCSFVGNQSQNSYIELVYLNSEVLKPSHIIRYILIILIGFYPLFNLLKISRLSNTKLFFFSNYKSLLFPFIFAFIPSIFLYAPMYDWGRIVHISYTFMLLSYVFLLKNNLIKIDQERLVKNIFENLSNKIFFILFIIFCLGWNQKTVMTADITTNSFYKIIYNSSKKIFGFNGIRLFEDSPIIKFHQKYIE
;
A
#
# COMPACT_ATOMS: atom_id res chain seq x y z
N MET A 1 1.15 -3.95 34.77
CA MET A 1 1.97 -2.73 34.81
C MET A 1 1.70 -1.82 33.62
N GLN A 2 1.32 -0.58 33.85
CA GLN A 2 1.21 0.61 32.97
C GLN A 2 0.13 0.64 31.87
N PRO A 3 -1.17 0.62 32.15
CA PRO A 3 -2.18 1.01 31.17
C PRO A 3 -2.11 2.51 30.79
N LYS A 4 -1.74 3.41 31.73
CA LYS A 4 -1.73 4.86 31.48
C LYS A 4 -0.77 5.38 30.41
N LEU A 5 0.34 4.68 30.12
CA LEU A 5 1.32 5.17 29.13
C LEU A 5 0.82 4.92 27.68
N PHE A 6 0.08 3.85 27.48
CA PHE A 6 -0.41 3.48 26.14
C PHE A 6 -1.71 4.17 25.73
N ASP A 7 -2.53 4.64 26.70
CA ASP A 7 -3.72 5.46 26.41
C ASP A 7 -3.34 6.77 25.69
N ASN A 8 -2.18 7.34 26.02
CA ASN A 8 -1.69 8.54 25.35
C ASN A 8 -1.27 8.26 23.90
N TRP A 9 -0.73 7.08 23.59
CA TRP A 9 -0.32 6.77 22.21
C TRP A 9 -1.49 6.65 21.25
N SER A 10 -2.65 6.20 21.70
CA SER A 10 -3.88 6.22 20.89
C SER A 10 -4.31 7.65 20.54
N LYS A 11 -4.14 8.62 21.45
CA LYS A 11 -4.38 10.04 21.19
C LYS A 11 -3.35 10.63 20.23
N TYR A 12 -2.06 10.33 20.42
CA TYR A 12 -1.01 10.77 19.50
C TYR A 12 -1.22 10.20 18.11
N TYR A 13 -1.66 8.94 18.01
CA TYR A 13 -2.00 8.32 16.75
C TYR A 13 -3.21 9.00 16.08
N LEU A 14 -4.22 9.43 16.84
CA LEU A 14 -5.33 10.23 16.31
C LEU A 14 -4.82 11.54 15.68
N TYR A 15 -4.04 12.32 16.45
CA TYR A 15 -3.48 13.58 15.92
C TYR A 15 -2.60 13.36 14.71
N TYR A 16 -1.78 12.32 14.72
CA TYR A 16 -0.96 11.95 13.58
C TYR A 16 -1.81 11.67 12.34
N VAL A 17 -2.84 10.83 12.44
CA VAL A 17 -3.73 10.52 11.32
C VAL A 17 -4.49 11.76 10.83
N LEU A 18 -4.98 12.63 11.74
CA LEU A 18 -5.65 13.87 11.37
C LEU A 18 -4.72 14.83 10.61
N ILE A 19 -3.48 14.98 11.06
CA ILE A 19 -2.46 15.77 10.36
C ILE A 19 -2.20 15.19 8.97
N LEU A 20 -2.06 13.87 8.86
CA LEU A 20 -1.84 13.21 7.57
C LEU A 20 -3.04 13.38 6.63
N ILE A 21 -4.28 13.27 7.13
CA ILE A 21 -5.48 13.52 6.32
C ILE A 21 -5.50 14.98 5.83
N PHE A 22 -5.27 15.94 6.71
CA PHE A 22 -5.25 17.35 6.33
C PHE A 22 -4.18 17.64 5.27
N CYS A 23 -2.93 17.22 5.50
CA CYS A 23 -1.85 17.41 4.54
C CYS A 23 -2.14 16.67 3.20
N GLY A 24 -2.67 15.45 3.29
CA GLY A 24 -2.99 14.67 2.10
C GLY A 24 -4.09 15.30 1.25
N VAL A 25 -5.19 15.73 1.85
CA VAL A 25 -6.27 16.44 1.12
C VAL A 25 -5.73 17.72 0.47
N PHE A 26 -4.92 18.49 1.20
CA PHE A 26 -4.30 19.70 0.65
C PHE A 26 -3.36 19.40 -0.53
N ILE A 27 -2.56 18.34 -0.45
CA ILE A 27 -1.67 17.91 -1.53
C ILE A 27 -2.49 17.45 -2.75
N LEU A 28 -3.56 16.66 -2.57
CA LEU A 28 -4.43 16.23 -3.67
C LEU A 28 -5.10 17.42 -4.37
N TYR A 29 -5.59 18.37 -3.58
CA TYR A 29 -6.14 19.60 -4.12
C TYR A 29 -5.11 20.40 -4.94
N ASN A 30 -3.86 20.46 -4.47
CA ASN A 30 -2.78 21.12 -5.22
C ASN A 30 -2.41 20.39 -6.51
N LYS A 31 -2.49 19.05 -6.52
CA LYS A 31 -2.23 18.24 -7.71
C LYS A 31 -3.28 18.41 -8.81
N HIS A 32 -4.49 18.83 -8.44
CA HIS A 32 -5.58 19.09 -9.38
C HIS A 32 -5.14 20.04 -10.51
N ASP A 33 -4.37 21.08 -10.22
CA ASP A 33 -3.94 22.07 -11.17
C ASP A 33 -2.70 21.65 -12.00
N VAL A 34 -2.09 20.51 -11.70
CA VAL A 34 -0.89 20.02 -12.39
C VAL A 34 -1.30 19.31 -13.69
N GLY A 35 -0.84 19.80 -14.83
CA GLY A 35 -1.20 19.30 -16.16
C GLY A 35 -0.88 17.80 -16.34
N ASN A 36 0.37 17.40 -16.08
CA ASN A 36 0.87 16.05 -16.31
C ASN A 36 1.22 15.35 -14.99
N ASP A 37 0.23 15.05 -14.15
CA ASP A 37 0.42 14.31 -12.91
C ASP A 37 0.28 12.80 -13.10
N SER A 38 1.27 12.04 -12.64
CA SER A 38 1.33 10.59 -12.80
C SER A 38 0.21 9.84 -12.05
N SER A 39 -0.26 10.38 -10.92
CA SER A 39 -1.32 9.74 -10.14
C SER A 39 -2.70 9.99 -10.74
N LEU A 40 -2.93 11.17 -11.32
CA LEU A 40 -4.17 11.48 -12.02
C LEU A 40 -4.28 10.68 -13.32
N SER A 41 -3.18 10.56 -14.07
CA SER A 41 -3.16 9.83 -15.35
C SER A 41 -3.55 8.36 -15.22
N ASP A 42 -3.28 7.74 -14.08
CA ASP A 42 -3.70 6.36 -13.82
C ASP A 42 -5.23 6.21 -13.78
N TRP A 43 -5.95 7.22 -13.24
CA TRP A 43 -7.41 7.25 -13.18
C TRP A 43 -8.11 7.59 -14.50
N LEU A 44 -7.39 8.13 -15.50
CA LEU A 44 -7.93 8.42 -16.82
C LEU A 44 -8.18 7.15 -17.65
N ILE A 45 -7.59 6.02 -17.29
CA ILE A 45 -7.80 4.74 -17.98
C ILE A 45 -9.25 4.30 -17.78
N ASN A 46 -10.02 4.16 -18.88
CA ASN A 46 -11.45 3.88 -18.89
C ASN A 46 -11.84 2.93 -20.05
N TYR A 47 -13.12 2.57 -20.16
CA TYR A 47 -13.64 1.62 -21.13
C TYR A 47 -14.33 2.26 -22.34
N SER A 48 -14.20 3.55 -22.58
CA SER A 48 -14.89 4.23 -23.70
C SER A 48 -14.50 3.68 -25.09
N GLY A 49 -13.30 3.11 -25.23
CA GLY A 49 -12.88 2.43 -26.45
C GLY A 49 -13.02 0.91 -26.40
N GLY A 50 -13.58 0.33 -25.34
CA GLY A 50 -13.65 -1.09 -25.11
C GLY A 50 -12.89 -1.51 -23.85
N PHE A 51 -12.68 -2.83 -23.67
CA PHE A 51 -12.00 -3.32 -22.47
C PHE A 51 -10.53 -2.90 -22.43
N VAL A 52 -10.14 -2.30 -21.31
CA VAL A 52 -8.76 -1.90 -21.00
C VAL A 52 -8.43 -2.31 -19.56
N ARG A 53 -7.29 -2.96 -19.35
CA ARG A 53 -6.86 -3.26 -17.98
C ARG A 53 -6.81 -2.00 -17.13
N ARG A 54 -7.13 -2.10 -15.84
CA ARG A 54 -7.21 -0.96 -14.89
C ARG A 54 -8.29 0.07 -15.22
N GLY A 55 -9.22 -0.21 -16.14
CA GLY A 55 -10.18 0.78 -16.63
C GLY A 55 -11.36 1.02 -15.69
N LEU A 56 -11.68 0.12 -14.77
CA LEU A 56 -12.97 0.12 -14.06
C LEU A 56 -13.22 1.41 -13.27
N ILE A 57 -12.29 1.84 -12.43
CA ILE A 57 -12.51 3.03 -11.59
C ILE A 57 -12.50 4.32 -12.43
N GLY A 58 -11.73 4.34 -13.53
CA GLY A 58 -11.74 5.45 -14.47
C GLY A 58 -13.04 5.52 -15.25
N GLN A 59 -13.64 4.39 -15.63
CA GLN A 59 -14.98 4.35 -16.23
C GLN A 59 -16.04 4.90 -15.25
N ILE A 60 -16.00 4.48 -13.99
CA ILE A 60 -16.92 5.00 -12.98
C ILE A 60 -16.77 6.53 -12.83
N ALA A 61 -15.53 7.04 -12.83
CA ALA A 61 -15.29 8.47 -12.78
C ALA A 61 -15.81 9.21 -14.02
N LEU A 62 -15.64 8.63 -15.19
CA LEU A 62 -16.11 9.17 -16.47
C LEU A 62 -17.65 9.23 -16.50
N GLU A 63 -18.34 8.15 -16.17
CA GLU A 63 -19.81 8.12 -16.11
C GLU A 63 -20.36 9.12 -15.06
N PHE A 64 -19.71 9.23 -13.91
CA PHE A 64 -20.07 10.21 -12.90
C PHE A 64 -19.91 11.63 -13.42
N SER A 65 -18.84 11.90 -14.16
CA SER A 65 -18.60 13.22 -14.78
C SER A 65 -19.67 13.57 -15.81
N TYR A 66 -20.06 12.62 -16.65
CA TYR A 66 -21.17 12.83 -17.59
C TYR A 66 -22.51 13.08 -16.88
N PHE A 67 -22.83 12.24 -15.89
CA PHE A 67 -24.11 12.33 -15.19
C PHE A 67 -24.30 13.65 -14.44
N PHE A 68 -23.25 14.15 -13.78
CA PHE A 68 -23.31 15.39 -13.01
C PHE A 68 -22.81 16.63 -13.77
N SER A 69 -22.38 16.47 -15.02
CA SER A 69 -21.79 17.56 -15.81
C SER A 69 -20.60 18.24 -15.11
N ILE A 70 -19.78 17.47 -14.40
CA ILE A 70 -18.59 17.93 -13.69
C ILE A 70 -17.35 17.57 -14.52
N LYS A 71 -16.28 18.38 -14.45
CA LYS A 71 -15.02 18.08 -15.12
C LYS A 71 -14.47 16.75 -14.62
N LEU A 72 -13.96 15.89 -15.53
CA LEU A 72 -13.42 14.57 -15.16
C LEU A 72 -12.30 14.66 -14.13
N ARG A 73 -11.46 15.69 -14.23
CA ARG A 73 -10.37 15.93 -13.28
C ARG A 73 -10.88 16.20 -11.86
N ASP A 74 -11.94 17.01 -11.73
CA ASP A 74 -12.59 17.30 -10.43
C ASP A 74 -13.15 16.02 -9.82
N THR A 75 -13.84 15.20 -10.63
CA THR A 75 -14.39 13.91 -10.20
C THR A 75 -13.30 12.97 -9.70
N ILE A 76 -12.18 12.86 -10.43
CA ILE A 76 -11.06 12.00 -10.04
C ILE A 76 -10.48 12.47 -8.69
N VAL A 77 -10.24 13.77 -8.52
CA VAL A 77 -9.69 14.31 -7.26
C VAL A 77 -10.66 14.09 -6.10
N ILE A 78 -11.96 14.26 -6.30
CA ILE A 78 -12.99 13.93 -5.30
C ILE A 78 -12.91 12.45 -4.90
N PHE A 79 -12.82 11.54 -5.87
CA PHE A 79 -12.70 10.11 -5.59
C PHE A 79 -11.41 9.75 -4.85
N GLN A 80 -10.28 10.40 -5.22
CA GLN A 80 -9.02 10.26 -4.51
C GLN A 80 -9.12 10.75 -3.06
N ILE A 81 -9.70 11.93 -2.82
CA ILE A 81 -9.88 12.49 -1.47
C ILE A 81 -10.80 11.60 -0.61
N ILE A 82 -11.93 11.15 -1.16
CA ILE A 82 -12.87 10.29 -0.44
C ILE A 82 -12.21 8.95 -0.08
N SER A 83 -11.59 8.27 -1.05
CA SER A 83 -10.96 6.96 -0.82
C SER A 83 -9.80 7.05 0.16
N PHE A 84 -8.97 8.09 0.03
CA PHE A 84 -7.87 8.36 0.92
C PHE A 84 -8.34 8.62 2.36
N THR A 85 -9.27 9.56 2.54
CA THR A 85 -9.78 9.93 3.87
C THR A 85 -10.48 8.74 4.53
N ALA A 86 -11.33 8.03 3.81
CA ALA A 86 -12.02 6.84 4.32
C ALA A 86 -11.03 5.75 4.74
N TYR A 87 -10.01 5.47 3.92
CA TYR A 87 -8.96 4.50 4.26
C TYR A 87 -8.23 4.87 5.55
N TYR A 88 -7.78 6.14 5.71
CA TYR A 88 -7.05 6.58 6.90
C TYR A 88 -7.92 6.55 8.17
N VAL A 89 -9.19 6.94 8.05
CA VAL A 89 -10.16 6.84 9.15
C VAL A 89 -10.38 5.39 9.59
N LEU A 90 -10.57 4.47 8.62
CA LEU A 90 -10.74 3.05 8.93
C LEU A 90 -9.48 2.45 9.54
N VAL A 91 -8.29 2.78 9.02
CA VAL A 91 -7.01 2.35 9.60
C VAL A 91 -6.86 2.85 11.04
N PHE A 92 -7.26 4.10 11.33
CA PHE A 92 -7.29 4.59 12.71
C PHE A 92 -8.18 3.72 13.60
N PHE A 93 -9.41 3.42 13.18
CA PHE A 93 -10.33 2.57 13.96
C PHE A 93 -9.84 1.13 14.12
N LEU A 94 -9.10 0.61 13.14
CA LEU A 94 -8.51 -0.71 13.21
C LEU A 94 -7.37 -0.77 14.23
N LEU A 95 -6.51 0.24 14.26
CA LEU A 95 -5.25 0.26 15.01
C LEU A 95 -5.39 0.82 16.44
N ARG A 96 -6.29 1.79 16.70
CA ARG A 96 -6.34 2.55 17.96
C ARG A 96 -6.40 1.70 19.24
N ARG A 97 -7.00 0.51 19.18
CA ARG A 97 -7.15 -0.40 20.34
C ARG A 97 -6.04 -1.44 20.44
N VAL A 98 -5.19 -1.54 19.43
CA VAL A 98 -4.18 -2.59 19.31
C VAL A 98 -2.80 -2.09 19.71
N ILE A 99 -2.58 -0.77 19.72
CA ILE A 99 -1.30 -0.15 20.08
C ILE A 99 -1.04 -0.32 21.58
N THR A 100 -0.40 -1.42 21.96
CA THR A 100 -0.21 -1.83 23.38
C THR A 100 1.25 -1.98 23.81
N ASN A 101 2.20 -1.89 22.88
CA ASN A 101 3.62 -2.07 23.15
C ASN A 101 4.48 -1.21 22.20
N ARG A 102 5.75 -1.01 22.55
CA ARG A 102 6.67 -0.13 21.83
C ARG A 102 7.00 -0.62 20.42
N ILE A 103 7.09 -1.93 20.23
CA ILE A 103 7.39 -2.50 18.92
C ILE A 103 6.23 -2.21 17.96
N LEU A 104 5.00 -2.33 18.45
CA LEU A 104 3.81 -2.03 17.64
C LEU A 104 3.70 -0.54 17.32
N ILE A 105 4.13 0.34 18.25
CA ILE A 105 4.23 1.78 17.97
C ILE A 105 5.19 2.01 16.80
N LEU A 106 6.41 1.44 16.84
CA LEU A 106 7.37 1.57 15.73
C LEU A 106 6.81 1.02 14.42
N ALA A 107 6.09 -0.11 14.45
CA ALA A 107 5.49 -0.68 13.25
C ALA A 107 4.38 0.22 12.66
N VAL A 108 3.50 0.78 13.50
CA VAL A 108 2.38 1.61 13.05
C VAL A 108 2.83 2.99 12.57
N PHE A 109 3.86 3.55 13.16
CA PHE A 109 4.42 4.84 12.75
C PHE A 109 5.57 4.71 11.74
N SER A 110 5.86 3.50 11.25
CA SER A 110 6.91 3.28 10.26
C SER A 110 6.75 4.21 9.06
N PRO A 111 7.84 4.84 8.56
CA PRO A 111 7.78 5.76 7.43
C PRO A 111 7.35 5.10 6.12
N ILE A 112 7.42 3.78 6.04
CA ILE A 112 6.96 3.00 4.87
C ILE A 112 5.46 2.64 4.92
N PHE A 113 4.75 2.99 6.00
CA PHE A 113 3.30 2.77 6.14
C PHE A 113 2.51 4.00 5.63
N ILE A 114 1.52 4.48 6.39
CA ILE A 114 0.62 5.58 5.98
C ILE A 114 1.32 6.93 5.77
N LEU A 115 2.53 7.12 6.28
CA LEU A 115 3.32 8.32 6.02
C LEU A 115 3.90 8.37 4.60
N PHE A 116 4.25 7.21 4.03
CA PHE A 116 4.92 7.10 2.74
C PHE A 116 4.18 7.83 1.60
N PRO A 117 2.88 7.58 1.32
CA PRO A 117 2.22 8.19 0.16
C PRO A 117 2.18 9.73 0.26
N ILE A 118 2.07 10.28 1.47
CA ILE A 118 2.00 11.74 1.67
C ILE A 118 3.38 12.40 1.51
N SER A 119 4.43 11.70 1.95
CA SER A 119 5.80 12.17 1.78
C SER A 119 6.33 11.97 0.35
N GLU A 120 5.85 10.96 -0.37
CA GLU A 120 6.18 10.65 -1.77
C GLU A 120 5.00 10.94 -2.69
N ILE A 121 4.96 12.16 -3.19
CA ILE A 121 3.82 12.71 -3.94
C ILE A 121 3.51 11.90 -5.22
N GLU A 122 4.50 11.23 -5.82
CA GLU A 122 4.33 10.36 -7.00
C GLU A 122 3.60 9.06 -6.69
N ALA A 123 3.68 8.59 -5.44
CA ALA A 123 2.93 7.43 -4.96
C ALA A 123 1.53 7.81 -4.45
N PHE A 124 1.25 9.11 -4.27
CA PHE A 124 0.04 9.59 -3.63
C PHE A 124 -1.12 9.76 -4.62
N GLY A 125 -2.33 9.40 -4.18
CA GLY A 125 -3.54 9.50 -5.01
C GLY A 125 -3.67 8.41 -6.08
N ARG A 126 -2.85 7.36 -6.04
CA ARG A 126 -2.93 6.22 -6.95
C ARG A 126 -4.08 5.28 -6.58
N LYS A 127 -4.47 4.40 -7.51
CA LYS A 127 -5.56 3.43 -7.35
C LYS A 127 -5.37 2.46 -6.18
N GLU A 128 -4.13 2.21 -5.75
CA GLU A 128 -3.83 1.37 -4.58
C GLU A 128 -4.51 1.88 -3.31
N THR A 129 -4.72 3.18 -3.17
CA THR A 129 -5.45 3.74 -2.02
C THR A 129 -6.88 3.19 -1.96
N PHE A 130 -7.53 3.02 -3.12
CA PHE A 130 -8.85 2.41 -3.20
C PHE A 130 -8.81 0.91 -2.86
N ILE A 131 -7.75 0.22 -3.29
CA ILE A 131 -7.52 -1.19 -2.90
C ILE A 131 -7.34 -1.32 -1.38
N PHE A 132 -6.55 -0.44 -0.77
CA PHE A 132 -6.38 -0.42 0.69
C PHE A 132 -7.71 -0.16 1.42
N LEU A 133 -8.56 0.72 0.88
CA LEU A 133 -9.90 0.94 1.40
C LEU A 133 -10.73 -0.36 1.38
N ILE A 134 -10.78 -1.06 0.23
CA ILE A 134 -11.49 -2.35 0.08
C ILE A 134 -10.99 -3.37 1.11
N ILE A 135 -9.68 -3.56 1.21
CA ILE A 135 -9.08 -4.53 2.14
C ILE A 135 -9.35 -4.13 3.60
N THR A 136 -9.29 -2.84 3.91
CA THR A 136 -9.58 -2.38 5.27
C THR A 136 -11.05 -2.58 5.62
N LEU A 137 -11.97 -2.33 4.69
CA LEU A 137 -13.40 -2.65 4.85
C LEU A 137 -13.61 -4.15 5.10
N TYR A 138 -12.93 -5.02 4.35
CA TYR A 138 -12.95 -6.47 4.59
C TYR A 138 -12.56 -6.80 6.03
N PHE A 139 -11.58 -6.12 6.63
CA PHE A 139 -11.15 -6.33 8.02
C PHE A 139 -12.16 -5.84 9.07
N PHE A 140 -13.18 -5.11 8.69
CA PHE A 140 -14.31 -4.76 9.56
C PHE A 140 -15.47 -5.74 9.46
N THR A 141 -15.46 -6.67 8.51
CA THR A 141 -16.50 -7.68 8.39
C THR A 141 -16.35 -8.80 9.41
N ASN A 142 -17.41 -9.57 9.60
CA ASN A 142 -17.34 -10.78 10.42
C ASN A 142 -16.62 -11.89 9.64
N VAL A 143 -15.36 -12.10 9.94
CA VAL A 143 -14.52 -13.08 9.24
C VAL A 143 -14.91 -14.54 9.47
N ARG A 144 -15.71 -14.82 10.48
CA ARG A 144 -16.22 -16.18 10.76
C ARG A 144 -17.49 -16.49 9.96
N ASP A 145 -18.10 -15.47 9.37
CA ASP A 145 -19.26 -15.65 8.50
C ASP A 145 -18.82 -15.97 7.06
N ILE A 146 -18.98 -17.23 6.68
CA ILE A 146 -18.56 -17.72 5.37
C ILE A 146 -19.31 -17.01 4.21
N LYS A 147 -20.56 -16.60 4.40
CA LYS A 147 -21.32 -15.90 3.35
C LYS A 147 -20.68 -14.56 3.01
N THR A 148 -20.37 -13.76 4.04
CA THR A 148 -19.65 -12.50 3.88
C THR A 148 -18.29 -12.70 3.23
N GLN A 149 -17.56 -13.75 3.64
CA GLN A 149 -16.26 -14.08 3.05
C GLN A 149 -16.37 -14.42 1.56
N LEU A 150 -17.36 -15.21 1.18
CA LEU A 150 -17.62 -15.57 -0.22
C LEU A 150 -18.02 -14.37 -1.07
N ILE A 151 -18.85 -13.44 -0.55
CA ILE A 151 -19.21 -12.19 -1.26
C ILE A 151 -17.95 -11.39 -1.58
N PHE A 152 -17.04 -11.20 -0.62
CA PHE A 152 -15.80 -10.49 -0.87
C PHE A 152 -14.96 -11.19 -1.94
N LYS A 153 -14.80 -12.51 -1.87
CA LYS A 153 -13.93 -13.27 -2.77
C LYS A 153 -14.52 -13.47 -4.18
N LEU A 154 -15.83 -13.56 -4.29
CA LEU A 154 -16.49 -13.79 -5.58
C LEU A 154 -16.82 -12.50 -6.32
N ILE A 155 -16.97 -11.37 -5.61
CA ILE A 155 -17.39 -10.10 -6.18
C ILE A 155 -16.37 -9.00 -5.96
N ILE A 156 -16.06 -8.67 -4.70
CA ILE A 156 -15.30 -7.46 -4.37
C ILE A 156 -13.82 -7.59 -4.76
N PHE A 157 -13.20 -8.74 -4.52
CA PHE A 157 -11.80 -8.94 -4.90
C PHE A 157 -11.58 -9.07 -6.41
N PRO A 158 -12.43 -9.75 -7.21
CA PRO A 158 -12.38 -9.65 -8.66
C PRO A 158 -12.51 -8.20 -9.18
N ILE A 159 -13.41 -7.40 -8.58
CA ILE A 159 -13.51 -5.96 -8.88
C ILE A 159 -12.18 -5.24 -8.61
N SER A 160 -11.51 -5.55 -7.52
CA SER A 160 -10.22 -4.94 -7.21
C SER A 160 -9.12 -5.26 -8.23
N ILE A 161 -9.15 -6.45 -8.85
CA ILE A 161 -8.26 -6.82 -9.96
C ILE A 161 -8.53 -5.95 -11.20
N LEU A 162 -9.80 -5.65 -11.51
CA LEU A 162 -10.16 -4.75 -12.60
C LEU A 162 -9.73 -3.29 -12.36
N ILE A 163 -9.55 -2.91 -11.10
CA ILE A 163 -9.03 -1.58 -10.70
C ILE A 163 -7.51 -1.56 -10.81
N TRP A 164 -6.84 -2.59 -10.29
CA TRP A 164 -5.36 -2.68 -10.25
C TRP A 164 -4.92 -4.13 -10.14
N GLU A 165 -4.58 -4.75 -11.28
CA GLU A 165 -4.30 -6.18 -11.38
C GLU A 165 -3.16 -6.70 -10.48
N PRO A 166 -2.07 -5.91 -10.16
CA PRO A 166 -1.01 -6.45 -9.33
C PRO A 166 -1.42 -6.76 -7.89
N VAL A 167 -2.65 -6.38 -7.46
CA VAL A 167 -3.15 -6.74 -6.12
C VAL A 167 -3.20 -8.25 -5.88
N ILE A 168 -3.27 -9.07 -6.95
CA ILE A 168 -3.27 -10.54 -6.84
C ILE A 168 -2.05 -11.05 -6.07
N PHE A 169 -0.89 -10.41 -6.22
CA PHE A 169 0.34 -10.81 -5.53
C PHE A 169 0.31 -10.57 -4.02
N PHE A 170 -0.69 -9.85 -3.51
CA PHE A 170 -0.89 -9.56 -2.10
C PHE A 170 -2.03 -10.36 -1.46
N TYR A 171 -2.86 -11.06 -2.26
CA TYR A 171 -3.91 -11.95 -1.73
C TYR A 171 -3.41 -13.13 -0.91
N PRO A 172 -2.18 -13.62 -1.01
CA PRO A 172 -1.65 -14.60 -0.08
C PRO A 172 -1.77 -14.19 1.40
N TYR A 173 -1.77 -12.90 1.73
CA TYR A 173 -2.08 -12.42 3.09
C TYR A 173 -3.53 -12.71 3.51
N ILE A 174 -4.47 -12.59 2.58
CA ILE A 174 -5.88 -12.91 2.83
C ILE A 174 -6.08 -14.42 2.92
N MET A 175 -5.40 -15.19 2.07
CA MET A 175 -5.40 -16.66 2.14
C MET A 175 -4.84 -17.15 3.50
N LEU A 176 -3.79 -16.49 4.00
CA LEU A 176 -3.24 -16.77 5.33
C LEU A 176 -4.28 -16.52 6.44
N ILE A 177 -5.06 -15.42 6.35
CA ILE A 177 -6.14 -15.14 7.29
C ILE A 177 -7.20 -16.24 7.23
N ASP A 178 -7.62 -16.67 6.04
CA ASP A 178 -8.59 -17.78 5.89
C ASP A 178 -8.09 -19.05 6.53
N LEU A 179 -6.83 -19.40 6.30
CA LEU A 179 -6.19 -20.57 6.93
C LEU A 179 -6.23 -20.48 8.46
N VAL A 180 -6.01 -19.29 9.02
CA VAL A 180 -6.04 -19.10 10.48
C VAL A 180 -7.47 -19.14 11.04
N VAL A 181 -8.44 -18.56 10.32
CA VAL A 181 -9.85 -18.43 10.78
C VAL A 181 -10.61 -19.75 10.68
N PHE A 182 -10.48 -20.45 9.55
CA PHE A 182 -11.31 -21.61 9.20
C PHE A 182 -10.61 -22.95 9.37
N ASN A 183 -9.33 -22.95 9.72
CA ASN A 183 -8.62 -24.18 9.96
C ASN A 183 -8.95 -24.73 11.36
N SER A 184 -9.41 -25.96 11.38
CA SER A 184 -9.63 -26.78 12.59
C SER A 184 -8.64 -27.94 12.62
N ASN A 185 -8.79 -28.85 13.58
CA ASN A 185 -7.99 -30.07 13.67
C ASN A 185 -8.17 -31.01 12.46
N LYS A 186 -9.20 -30.81 11.69
CA LYS A 186 -9.51 -31.52 10.43
C LYS A 186 -9.73 -30.53 9.32
N PHE A 187 -9.45 -30.96 8.10
CA PHE A 187 -9.69 -30.16 6.91
C PHE A 187 -11.20 -29.86 6.77
N ASP A 188 -11.59 -28.59 6.95
CA ASP A 188 -12.99 -28.17 6.91
C ASP A 188 -13.43 -27.94 5.46
N LYS A 189 -14.62 -28.46 5.09
CA LYS A 189 -15.23 -28.22 3.78
C LYS A 189 -15.40 -26.73 3.47
N LYS A 190 -15.57 -25.89 4.49
CA LYS A 190 -15.63 -24.42 4.33
C LYS A 190 -14.34 -23.85 3.74
N LEU A 191 -13.20 -24.39 4.14
CA LEU A 191 -11.91 -23.97 3.63
C LEU A 191 -11.77 -24.29 2.13
N ILE A 192 -12.32 -25.44 1.69
CA ILE A 192 -12.35 -25.81 0.26
C ILE A 192 -13.13 -24.75 -0.54
N TRP A 193 -14.33 -24.38 -0.11
CA TRP A 193 -15.13 -23.36 -0.78
C TRP A 193 -14.43 -22.00 -0.84
N LEU A 194 -13.73 -21.62 0.22
CA LEU A 194 -12.94 -20.40 0.25
C LEU A 194 -11.77 -20.46 -0.74
N PHE A 195 -11.06 -21.58 -0.83
CA PHE A 195 -10.00 -21.74 -1.83
C PHE A 195 -10.54 -21.77 -3.26
N LEU A 196 -11.66 -22.44 -3.49
CA LEU A 196 -12.32 -22.41 -4.81
C LEU A 196 -12.77 -21.01 -5.20
N SER A 197 -13.15 -20.15 -4.25
CA SER A 197 -13.52 -18.76 -4.56
C SER A 197 -12.36 -17.92 -5.08
N TYR A 198 -11.10 -18.25 -4.75
CA TYR A 198 -9.93 -17.60 -5.36
C TYR A 198 -9.74 -17.94 -6.82
N LEU A 199 -10.36 -19.05 -7.30
CA LEU A 199 -10.33 -19.38 -8.74
C LEU A 199 -10.95 -18.27 -9.58
N VAL A 200 -12.01 -17.61 -9.10
CA VAL A 200 -12.64 -16.47 -9.80
C VAL A 200 -11.64 -15.32 -9.95
N ILE A 201 -10.84 -15.03 -8.94
CA ILE A 201 -9.79 -14.00 -8.97
C ILE A 201 -8.74 -14.35 -10.03
N PHE A 202 -8.29 -15.61 -10.05
CA PHE A 202 -7.36 -16.10 -11.07
C PHE A 202 -7.94 -16.03 -12.49
N LEU A 203 -9.21 -16.43 -12.67
CA LEU A 203 -9.87 -16.36 -13.96
C LEU A 203 -9.98 -14.92 -14.48
N VAL A 204 -10.33 -13.96 -13.62
CA VAL A 204 -10.36 -12.53 -13.98
C VAL A 204 -8.95 -12.03 -14.35
N THR A 205 -7.92 -12.46 -13.63
CA THR A 205 -6.53 -12.09 -13.96
C THR A 205 -6.10 -12.67 -15.30
N ILE A 206 -6.41 -13.93 -15.56
CA ILE A 206 -6.15 -14.58 -16.86
C ILE A 206 -6.93 -13.87 -17.98
N PHE A 207 -8.19 -13.53 -17.73
CA PHE A 207 -9.00 -12.78 -18.71
C PHE A 207 -8.35 -11.45 -19.07
N ILE A 208 -7.87 -10.68 -18.10
CA ILE A 208 -7.15 -9.42 -18.36
C ILE A 208 -5.89 -9.64 -19.18
N TYR A 209 -5.13 -10.68 -18.86
CA TYR A 209 -3.90 -11.02 -19.58
C TYR A 209 -4.16 -11.44 -21.04
N LEU A 210 -5.22 -12.21 -21.28
CA LEU A 210 -5.58 -12.69 -22.61
C LEU A 210 -6.28 -11.63 -23.48
N ASN A 211 -6.72 -10.51 -22.89
CA ASN A 211 -7.39 -9.43 -23.62
C ASN A 211 -6.58 -8.12 -23.52
N PRO A 212 -5.42 -8.04 -24.18
CA PRO A 212 -4.67 -6.79 -24.26
C PRO A 212 -5.48 -5.73 -25.01
N VAL A 213 -5.25 -4.46 -24.67
CA VAL A 213 -5.93 -3.35 -25.35
C VAL A 213 -5.50 -3.30 -26.83
N SER A 214 -6.44 -3.16 -27.76
CA SER A 214 -6.13 -2.91 -29.18
C SER A 214 -5.74 -1.44 -29.40
N SER A 215 -4.96 -1.17 -30.45
CA SER A 215 -4.60 0.19 -30.82
C SER A 215 -5.83 1.05 -31.13
N GLU A 216 -6.88 0.48 -31.73
CA GLU A 216 -8.14 1.15 -32.01
C GLU A 216 -8.86 1.53 -30.71
N SER A 217 -9.03 0.57 -29.78
CA SER A 217 -9.63 0.82 -28.46
C SER A 217 -8.89 1.90 -27.67
N PHE A 218 -7.56 1.88 -27.73
CA PHE A 218 -6.73 2.88 -27.07
C PHE A 218 -6.92 4.27 -27.68
N ASN A 219 -6.91 4.38 -29.02
CA ASN A 219 -7.12 5.66 -29.70
C ASN A 219 -8.52 6.21 -29.46
N THR A 220 -9.55 5.35 -29.46
CA THR A 220 -10.91 5.76 -29.11
C THR A 220 -10.99 6.33 -27.70
N MET A 221 -10.43 5.63 -26.69
CA MET A 221 -10.32 6.13 -25.33
C MET A 221 -9.64 7.49 -25.25
N LYS A 222 -8.49 7.63 -25.94
CA LYS A 222 -7.74 8.90 -25.98
C LYS A 222 -8.55 10.04 -26.61
N ASN A 223 -9.27 9.75 -27.70
CA ASN A 223 -10.10 10.73 -28.38
C ASN A 223 -11.26 11.20 -27.51
N VAL A 224 -11.96 10.29 -26.81
CA VAL A 224 -13.03 10.64 -25.86
C VAL A 224 -12.51 11.50 -24.72
N LEU A 225 -11.36 11.18 -24.14
CA LEU A 225 -10.75 12.00 -23.10
C LEU A 225 -10.46 13.44 -23.58
N MET A 226 -9.96 13.57 -24.81
CA MET A 226 -9.61 14.87 -25.36
C MET A 226 -10.85 15.66 -25.80
N SER A 227 -11.78 15.02 -26.56
CA SER A 227 -12.95 15.71 -27.12
C SER A 227 -13.95 16.14 -26.07
N ASP A 228 -14.23 15.28 -25.11
CA ASP A 228 -15.34 15.48 -24.18
C ASP A 228 -14.90 16.16 -22.88
N PHE A 229 -13.65 15.96 -22.47
CA PHE A 229 -13.14 16.45 -21.19
C PHE A 229 -11.90 17.36 -21.29
N GLY A 230 -11.28 17.48 -22.47
CA GLY A 230 -10.04 18.23 -22.65
C GLY A 230 -8.84 17.61 -21.93
N GLU A 231 -8.92 16.30 -21.59
CA GLU A 231 -7.86 15.60 -20.86
C GLU A 231 -6.96 14.80 -21.82
N ASN A 232 -5.65 14.95 -21.67
CA ASN A 232 -4.68 14.16 -22.40
C ASN A 232 -4.41 12.82 -21.70
N CYS A 233 -4.36 11.73 -22.46
CA CYS A 233 -3.85 10.46 -21.96
C CYS A 233 -2.32 10.48 -21.95
N TYR A 234 -1.69 10.56 -20.78
CA TYR A 234 -0.24 10.67 -20.57
C TYR A 234 0.25 9.68 -19.51
N MET A 235 1.57 9.49 -19.39
CA MET A 235 2.21 8.58 -18.39
C MET A 235 1.48 7.25 -18.25
N SER A 236 0.90 6.94 -17.09
CA SER A 236 0.25 5.66 -16.82
C SER A 236 -0.89 5.34 -17.79
N CYS A 237 -1.62 6.35 -18.28
CA CYS A 237 -2.65 6.18 -19.29
C CYS A 237 -2.03 5.80 -20.66
N SER A 238 -1.02 6.52 -21.11
CA SER A 238 -0.35 6.25 -22.39
C SER A 238 0.41 4.91 -22.37
N PHE A 239 0.93 4.53 -21.21
CA PHE A 239 1.64 3.27 -21.03
C PHE A 239 0.75 2.03 -21.29
N VAL A 240 -0.55 2.11 -21.04
CA VAL A 240 -1.48 1.02 -21.35
C VAL A 240 -1.56 0.75 -22.85
N GLY A 241 -1.59 1.79 -23.67
CA GLY A 241 -1.59 1.64 -25.14
C GLY A 241 -0.28 1.12 -25.70
N ASN A 242 0.84 1.55 -25.16
CA ASN A 242 2.16 1.09 -25.61
C ASN A 242 2.43 -0.38 -25.21
N GLN A 243 1.76 -0.88 -24.21
CA GLN A 243 1.91 -2.27 -23.73
C GLN A 243 1.06 -3.30 -24.47
N SER A 244 0.28 -2.92 -25.45
CA SER A 244 -0.49 -3.87 -26.25
C SER A 244 0.41 -4.93 -26.95
N GLN A 245 1.69 -4.62 -27.11
CA GLN A 245 2.70 -5.47 -27.73
C GLN A 245 3.83 -5.86 -26.76
N ASN A 246 3.94 -5.23 -25.61
CA ASN A 246 5.06 -5.44 -24.70
C ASN A 246 4.75 -6.57 -23.72
N SER A 247 5.47 -7.66 -23.87
CA SER A 247 5.42 -8.77 -22.92
C SER A 247 6.00 -8.35 -21.56
N TYR A 248 5.63 -9.08 -20.51
CA TYR A 248 6.29 -8.99 -19.20
C TYR A 248 7.82 -9.03 -19.30
N ILE A 249 8.35 -9.83 -20.24
CA ILE A 249 9.78 -9.99 -20.52
C ILE A 249 10.41 -8.68 -20.96
N GLU A 250 9.75 -7.92 -21.84
CA GLU A 250 10.26 -6.63 -22.32
C GLU A 250 10.33 -5.59 -21.21
N LEU A 251 9.33 -5.54 -20.31
CA LEU A 251 9.38 -4.69 -19.14
C LEU A 251 10.52 -5.05 -18.18
N VAL A 252 10.75 -6.34 -17.98
CA VAL A 252 11.90 -6.83 -17.19
C VAL A 252 13.21 -6.43 -17.85
N TYR A 253 13.31 -6.54 -19.18
CA TYR A 253 14.50 -6.13 -19.92
C TYR A 253 14.77 -4.63 -19.78
N LEU A 254 13.78 -3.77 -20.04
CA LEU A 254 13.90 -2.31 -19.90
C LEU A 254 14.32 -1.89 -18.49
N ASN A 255 13.77 -2.52 -17.48
CA ASN A 255 14.17 -2.25 -16.09
C ASN A 255 15.60 -2.74 -15.79
N SER A 256 16.02 -3.84 -16.40
CA SER A 256 17.37 -4.38 -16.20
C SER A 256 18.46 -3.47 -16.73
N GLU A 257 18.19 -2.68 -17.79
CA GLU A 257 19.16 -1.71 -18.33
C GLU A 257 19.50 -0.59 -17.36
N VAL A 258 18.55 -0.19 -16.51
CA VAL A 258 18.77 0.88 -15.52
C VAL A 258 19.06 0.34 -14.12
N LEU A 259 18.95 -0.97 -13.92
CA LEU A 259 19.13 -1.63 -12.63
C LEU A 259 20.63 -1.74 -12.27
N LYS A 260 21.04 -1.11 -11.18
CA LYS A 260 22.39 -1.25 -10.61
C LYS A 260 22.37 -2.12 -9.35
N PRO A 261 23.45 -2.84 -9.03
CA PRO A 261 23.55 -3.59 -7.78
C PRO A 261 23.28 -2.74 -6.53
N SER A 262 23.67 -1.47 -6.54
CA SER A 262 23.41 -0.50 -5.47
C SER A 262 21.90 -0.29 -5.22
N HIS A 263 21.07 -0.34 -6.25
CA HIS A 263 19.61 -0.25 -6.11
C HIS A 263 19.07 -1.47 -5.37
N ILE A 264 19.52 -2.67 -5.70
CA ILE A 264 19.11 -3.93 -5.06
C ILE A 264 19.50 -3.90 -3.57
N ILE A 265 20.76 -3.59 -3.27
CA ILE A 265 21.27 -3.51 -1.90
C ILE A 265 20.45 -2.50 -1.08
N ARG A 266 20.19 -1.33 -1.66
CA ARG A 266 19.39 -0.27 -1.04
C ARG A 266 17.98 -0.77 -0.64
N TYR A 267 17.26 -1.41 -1.55
CA TYR A 267 15.91 -1.89 -1.26
C TYR A 267 15.88 -3.09 -0.33
N ILE A 268 16.91 -3.95 -0.36
CA ILE A 268 17.09 -4.97 0.68
C ILE A 268 17.23 -4.32 2.06
N LEU A 269 18.07 -3.28 2.19
CA LEU A 269 18.25 -2.55 3.45
C LEU A 269 16.96 -1.84 3.89
N ILE A 270 16.22 -1.21 2.96
CA ILE A 270 14.91 -0.60 3.25
C ILE A 270 13.94 -1.65 3.82
N ILE A 271 13.86 -2.82 3.21
CA ILE A 271 12.98 -3.90 3.68
C ILE A 271 13.47 -4.39 5.06
N LEU A 272 14.74 -4.68 5.22
CA LEU A 272 15.27 -5.18 6.49
C LEU A 272 15.06 -4.18 7.64
N ILE A 273 15.37 -2.89 7.41
CA ILE A 273 15.22 -1.85 8.43
C ILE A 273 13.75 -1.48 8.64
N GLY A 274 13.03 -1.22 7.55
CA GLY A 274 11.65 -0.72 7.63
C GLY A 274 10.66 -1.77 8.15
N PHE A 275 10.85 -3.05 7.81
CA PHE A 275 10.01 -4.15 8.29
C PHE A 275 10.49 -4.69 9.65
N TYR A 276 11.64 -4.26 10.16
CA TYR A 276 12.23 -4.81 11.38
C TYR A 276 11.27 -4.86 12.58
N PRO A 277 10.53 -3.79 12.92
CA PRO A 277 9.55 -3.84 14.00
C PRO A 277 8.46 -4.89 13.75
N LEU A 278 7.97 -4.98 12.52
CA LEU A 278 6.92 -5.92 12.15
C LEU A 278 7.44 -7.37 12.17
N PHE A 279 8.64 -7.63 11.68
CA PHE A 279 9.28 -8.95 11.78
C PHE A 279 9.50 -9.38 13.24
N ASN A 280 9.87 -8.44 14.12
CA ASN A 280 9.95 -8.72 15.55
C ASN A 280 8.59 -9.10 16.15
N LEU A 281 7.52 -8.36 15.81
CA LEU A 281 6.16 -8.70 16.24
C LEU A 281 5.77 -10.11 15.78
N LEU A 282 6.00 -10.44 14.53
CA LEU A 282 5.72 -11.75 13.96
C LEU A 282 6.52 -12.87 14.65
N LYS A 283 7.79 -12.61 14.99
CA LYS A 283 8.67 -13.55 15.68
C LYS A 283 8.22 -13.86 17.10
N ILE A 284 7.72 -12.85 17.84
CA ILE A 284 7.26 -13.00 19.22
C ILE A 284 5.77 -13.38 19.33
N SER A 285 5.04 -13.40 18.22
CA SER A 285 3.62 -13.75 18.18
C SER A 285 3.42 -15.22 17.82
N ARG A 286 2.35 -15.80 18.39
CA ARG A 286 1.93 -17.17 18.13
C ARG A 286 0.41 -17.25 17.91
N LEU A 287 -0.05 -18.31 17.28
CA LEU A 287 -1.47 -18.60 17.15
C LEU A 287 -2.12 -18.82 18.51
N SER A 288 -3.32 -18.29 18.69
CA SER A 288 -4.11 -18.53 19.92
C SER A 288 -4.56 -19.98 20.04
N ASN A 289 -4.82 -20.64 18.91
CA ASN A 289 -5.14 -22.08 18.84
C ASN A 289 -3.98 -22.84 18.19
N THR A 290 -3.28 -23.65 18.96
CA THR A 290 -2.12 -24.44 18.52
C THR A 290 -2.48 -25.73 17.80
N LYS A 291 -3.77 -26.10 17.76
CA LYS A 291 -4.25 -27.34 17.11
C LYS A 291 -4.57 -27.19 15.64
N LEU A 292 -4.06 -26.15 14.97
CA LEU A 292 -4.32 -25.91 13.56
C LEU A 292 -3.47 -26.83 12.69
N PHE A 293 -4.10 -27.58 11.79
CA PHE A 293 -3.49 -28.59 10.95
C PHE A 293 -2.27 -28.07 10.16
N PHE A 294 -2.39 -26.86 9.54
CA PHE A 294 -1.31 -26.28 8.74
C PHE A 294 -0.20 -25.60 9.56
N PHE A 295 -0.49 -25.22 10.81
CA PHE A 295 0.41 -24.35 11.60
C PHE A 295 0.90 -25.01 12.90
N SER A 296 0.58 -26.28 13.14
CA SER A 296 0.92 -26.99 14.39
C SER A 296 2.44 -26.96 14.70
N ASN A 297 3.26 -26.92 13.67
CA ASN A 297 4.72 -26.96 13.79
C ASN A 297 5.38 -25.58 13.87
N TYR A 298 4.64 -24.47 13.65
CA TYR A 298 5.23 -23.13 13.64
C TYR A 298 5.21 -22.50 15.03
N LYS A 299 6.42 -22.26 15.58
CA LYS A 299 6.62 -21.57 16.88
C LYS A 299 6.39 -20.05 16.81
N SER A 300 6.28 -19.46 15.61
CA SER A 300 6.08 -18.03 15.38
C SER A 300 5.33 -17.78 14.08
N LEU A 301 4.79 -16.58 13.91
CA LEU A 301 4.09 -16.16 12.69
C LEU A 301 5.02 -15.66 11.59
N LEU A 302 6.32 -15.50 11.89
CA LEU A 302 7.26 -14.93 10.95
C LEU A 302 7.30 -15.70 9.63
N PHE A 303 7.41 -17.02 9.68
CA PHE A 303 7.52 -17.84 8.48
C PHE A 303 6.27 -17.81 7.59
N PRO A 304 5.03 -18.01 8.11
CA PRO A 304 3.81 -17.86 7.30
C PRO A 304 3.67 -16.50 6.63
N PHE A 305 4.04 -15.42 7.31
CA PHE A 305 3.97 -14.06 6.73
C PHE A 305 5.05 -13.80 5.69
N ILE A 306 6.28 -14.32 5.87
CA ILE A 306 7.31 -14.28 4.84
C ILE A 306 6.85 -15.07 3.60
N PHE A 307 6.24 -16.24 3.79
CA PHE A 307 5.70 -17.01 2.68
C PHE A 307 4.62 -16.24 1.90
N ALA A 308 3.74 -15.53 2.61
CA ALA A 308 2.74 -14.66 1.97
C ALA A 308 3.37 -13.43 1.26
N PHE A 309 4.58 -13.01 1.65
CA PHE A 309 5.31 -11.92 1.03
C PHE A 309 6.00 -12.33 -0.30
N ILE A 310 6.41 -13.62 -0.44
CA ILE A 310 7.18 -14.09 -1.61
C ILE A 310 6.54 -13.71 -2.95
N PRO A 311 5.22 -13.86 -3.19
CA PRO A 311 4.63 -13.49 -4.48
C PRO A 311 4.83 -12.03 -4.87
N SER A 312 4.89 -11.11 -3.90
CA SER A 312 5.12 -9.70 -4.19
C SER A 312 6.53 -9.41 -4.73
N ILE A 313 7.49 -10.33 -4.51
CA ILE A 313 8.86 -10.20 -5.03
C ILE A 313 8.87 -10.20 -6.56
N PHE A 314 7.97 -10.94 -7.20
CA PHE A 314 7.87 -10.97 -8.66
C PHE A 314 7.53 -9.62 -9.29
N LEU A 315 6.96 -8.68 -8.51
CA LEU A 315 6.65 -7.33 -9.00
C LEU A 315 7.89 -6.44 -9.16
N TYR A 316 8.98 -6.73 -8.48
CA TYR A 316 10.19 -5.90 -8.56
C TYR A 316 10.88 -6.01 -9.93
N ALA A 317 10.68 -7.10 -10.64
CA ALA A 317 11.28 -7.28 -11.97
C ALA A 317 10.66 -6.37 -13.04
N PRO A 318 9.31 -6.35 -13.26
CA PRO A 318 8.69 -5.53 -14.30
C PRO A 318 8.37 -4.10 -13.87
N MET A 319 8.38 -3.80 -12.57
CA MET A 319 8.00 -2.48 -12.05
C MET A 319 9.20 -1.64 -11.69
N TYR A 320 9.17 -0.38 -12.12
CA TYR A 320 10.19 0.62 -11.78
C TYR A 320 9.98 1.22 -10.36
N ASP A 321 8.75 1.18 -9.89
CA ASP A 321 8.30 1.84 -8.64
C ASP A 321 8.48 0.93 -7.40
N TRP A 322 9.70 0.52 -7.10
CA TRP A 322 10.01 -0.41 -6.01
C TRP A 322 9.56 0.09 -4.63
N GLY A 323 9.65 1.39 -4.39
CA GLY A 323 9.19 1.96 -3.12
C GLY A 323 7.69 1.79 -2.90
N ARG A 324 6.87 1.83 -3.98
CA ARG A 324 5.43 1.52 -3.90
C ARG A 324 5.19 0.06 -3.53
N ILE A 325 5.94 -0.87 -4.13
CA ILE A 325 5.81 -2.31 -3.81
C ILE A 325 6.14 -2.56 -2.34
N VAL A 326 7.21 -1.96 -1.82
CA VAL A 326 7.59 -2.03 -0.40
C VAL A 326 6.45 -1.51 0.49
N HIS A 327 5.91 -0.34 0.18
CA HIS A 327 4.77 0.26 0.91
C HIS A 327 3.54 -0.66 0.90
N ILE A 328 3.16 -1.18 -0.27
CA ILE A 328 1.98 -2.04 -0.42
C ILE A 328 2.18 -3.34 0.36
N SER A 329 3.34 -3.97 0.22
CA SER A 329 3.70 -5.20 0.96
C SER A 329 3.64 -4.99 2.47
N TYR A 330 4.21 -3.88 2.94
CA TYR A 330 4.17 -3.54 4.36
C TYR A 330 2.75 -3.34 4.86
N THR A 331 1.95 -2.59 4.10
CA THR A 331 0.56 -2.29 4.43
C THR A 331 -0.27 -3.57 4.57
N PHE A 332 -0.21 -4.48 3.58
CA PHE A 332 -0.91 -5.75 3.65
C PHE A 332 -0.44 -6.61 4.84
N MET A 333 0.86 -6.69 5.06
CA MET A 333 1.45 -7.46 6.17
C MET A 333 0.99 -6.91 7.53
N LEU A 334 1.11 -5.60 7.75
CA LEU A 334 0.75 -4.95 9.02
C LEU A 334 -0.76 -5.03 9.28
N LEU A 335 -1.60 -4.71 8.30
CA LEU A 335 -3.06 -4.73 8.46
C LEU A 335 -3.57 -6.15 8.72
N SER A 336 -3.00 -7.16 8.03
CA SER A 336 -3.33 -8.58 8.26
C SER A 336 -2.92 -9.03 9.66
N TYR A 337 -1.72 -8.66 10.12
CA TYR A 337 -1.26 -8.94 11.48
C TYR A 337 -2.18 -8.32 12.54
N VAL A 338 -2.49 -7.03 12.39
CA VAL A 338 -3.36 -6.29 13.31
C VAL A 338 -4.77 -6.87 13.33
N PHE A 339 -5.30 -7.26 12.18
CA PHE A 339 -6.58 -7.92 12.07
C PHE A 339 -6.63 -9.24 12.87
N LEU A 340 -5.62 -10.09 12.70
CA LEU A 340 -5.52 -11.34 13.47
C LEU A 340 -5.40 -11.09 14.98
N LEU A 341 -4.64 -10.06 15.37
CA LEU A 341 -4.46 -9.69 16.78
C LEU A 341 -5.76 -9.14 17.38
N LYS A 342 -6.45 -8.23 16.69
CA LYS A 342 -7.73 -7.63 17.11
C LYS A 342 -8.82 -8.70 17.33
N ASN A 343 -8.84 -9.73 16.50
CA ASN A 343 -9.81 -10.83 16.60
C ASN A 343 -9.37 -11.96 17.55
N ASN A 344 -8.30 -11.78 18.34
CA ASN A 344 -7.74 -12.76 19.27
C ASN A 344 -7.36 -14.10 18.60
N LEU A 345 -7.08 -14.09 17.30
CA LEU A 345 -6.63 -15.26 16.55
C LEU A 345 -5.14 -15.54 16.78
N ILE A 346 -4.41 -14.50 17.13
CA ILE A 346 -3.01 -14.54 17.53
C ILE A 346 -2.81 -13.87 18.89
N LYS A 347 -1.72 -14.23 19.57
CA LYS A 347 -1.31 -13.64 20.84
C LYS A 347 0.16 -13.29 20.80
N ILE A 348 0.52 -12.14 21.38
CA ILE A 348 1.91 -11.77 21.63
C ILE A 348 2.38 -12.54 22.87
N ASP A 349 3.50 -13.23 22.74
CA ASP A 349 4.12 -13.94 23.84
C ASP A 349 4.75 -12.94 24.80
N GLN A 350 4.19 -12.84 26.02
CA GLN A 350 4.60 -11.84 27.01
C GLN A 350 6.03 -12.05 27.50
N GLU A 351 6.48 -13.31 27.64
CA GLU A 351 7.86 -13.59 28.06
C GLU A 351 8.89 -13.13 27.02
N ARG A 352 8.59 -13.34 25.73
CA ARG A 352 9.42 -12.87 24.64
C ARG A 352 9.34 -11.35 24.46
N LEU A 353 8.17 -10.75 24.71
CA LEU A 353 7.98 -9.32 24.65
C LEU A 353 8.85 -8.61 25.70
N VAL A 354 8.79 -9.06 26.96
CA VAL A 354 9.60 -8.48 28.05
C VAL A 354 11.11 -8.60 27.79
N LYS A 355 11.55 -9.68 27.11
CA LYS A 355 12.95 -9.86 26.74
C LYS A 355 13.37 -9.04 25.50
N ASN A 356 12.43 -8.36 24.85
CA ASN A 356 12.74 -7.58 23.64
C ASN A 356 13.46 -6.28 23.99
N ILE A 357 14.49 -5.95 23.21
CA ILE A 357 15.34 -4.78 23.44
C ILE A 357 14.55 -3.47 23.46
N PHE A 358 13.54 -3.31 22.60
CA PHE A 358 12.73 -2.08 22.53
C PHE A 358 11.88 -1.84 23.77
N GLU A 359 11.37 -2.89 24.40
CA GLU A 359 10.56 -2.78 25.62
C GLU A 359 11.42 -2.42 26.85
N ASN A 360 12.71 -2.75 26.81
CA ASN A 360 13.66 -2.51 27.89
C ASN A 360 14.39 -1.17 27.81
N LEU A 361 14.21 -0.40 26.72
CA LEU A 361 14.81 0.93 26.59
C LEU A 361 14.24 1.91 27.61
N SER A 362 15.02 2.89 28.06
CA SER A 362 14.46 4.02 28.79
C SER A 362 13.51 4.83 27.90
N ASN A 363 12.56 5.57 28.49
CA ASN A 363 11.59 6.35 27.69
C ASN A 363 12.30 7.40 26.81
N LYS A 364 13.40 8.00 27.29
CA LYS A 364 14.18 8.98 26.53
C LYS A 364 14.85 8.34 25.31
N ILE A 365 15.48 7.20 25.49
CA ILE A 365 16.16 6.47 24.40
C ILE A 365 15.11 5.98 23.39
N PHE A 366 13.99 5.44 23.87
CA PHE A 366 12.91 5.01 22.97
C PHE A 366 12.36 6.17 22.15
N PHE A 367 12.18 7.36 22.74
CA PHE A 367 11.69 8.54 22.03
C PHE A 367 12.67 9.02 20.95
N ILE A 368 13.98 9.03 21.24
CA ILE A 368 15.01 9.36 20.25
C ILE A 368 14.99 8.34 19.10
N LEU A 369 14.95 7.06 19.44
CA LEU A 369 14.87 5.98 18.45
C LEU A 369 13.58 6.09 17.61
N PHE A 370 12.44 6.42 18.22
CA PHE A 370 11.19 6.66 17.53
C PHE A 370 11.33 7.80 16.51
N ILE A 371 11.92 8.93 16.89
CA ILE A 371 12.12 10.06 15.97
C ILE A 371 13.01 9.64 14.80
N ILE A 372 14.16 9.02 15.09
CA ILE A 372 15.11 8.60 14.05
C ILE A 372 14.46 7.57 13.11
N PHE A 373 13.82 6.55 13.66
CA PHE A 373 13.24 5.46 12.87
C PHE A 373 11.98 5.90 12.11
N CYS A 374 11.01 6.53 12.80
CA CYS A 374 9.71 6.82 12.20
C CYS A 374 9.70 8.07 11.33
N LEU A 375 10.58 9.03 11.59
CA LEU A 375 10.55 10.36 10.98
C LEU A 375 11.87 10.78 10.30
N GLY A 376 12.95 10.07 10.58
CA GLY A 376 14.31 10.45 10.16
C GLY A 376 14.64 10.10 8.71
N TRP A 377 13.90 9.20 8.08
CA TRP A 377 14.18 8.73 6.73
C TRP A 377 12.90 8.50 5.95
N ASN A 378 13.02 8.38 4.64
CA ASN A 378 11.91 8.02 3.74
C ASN A 378 12.46 7.26 2.54
N GLN A 379 11.73 6.26 2.07
CA GLN A 379 12.02 5.61 0.80
C GLN A 379 11.48 6.46 -0.36
N LYS A 380 12.08 6.33 -1.53
CA LYS A 380 11.60 6.92 -2.77
C LYS A 380 10.68 5.97 -3.51
N THR A 381 9.80 6.51 -4.36
CA THR A 381 8.90 5.72 -5.18
C THR A 381 9.68 4.90 -6.20
N VAL A 382 10.55 5.54 -6.98
CA VAL A 382 11.29 4.90 -8.07
C VAL A 382 12.61 4.28 -7.61
N MET A 383 13.02 3.17 -8.24
CA MET A 383 14.19 2.38 -7.82
C MET A 383 15.52 3.12 -7.98
N THR A 384 15.63 4.05 -8.93
CA THR A 384 16.87 4.79 -9.19
C THR A 384 17.09 5.97 -8.26
N ALA A 385 16.05 6.38 -7.51
CA ALA A 385 16.14 7.53 -6.62
C ALA A 385 16.70 7.18 -5.24
N ASP A 386 17.31 8.16 -4.57
CA ASP A 386 17.95 7.97 -3.26
C ASP A 386 16.95 7.78 -2.10
N ILE A 387 17.46 7.13 -1.04
CA ILE A 387 16.74 7.03 0.23
C ILE A 387 16.86 8.36 0.91
N THR A 388 16.34 9.20 1.38
CA THR A 388 17.08 10.12 2.26
C THR A 388 16.46 11.43 2.69
N THR A 389 15.27 11.72 2.29
CA THR A 389 14.67 12.93 2.83
C THR A 389 13.78 12.61 4.02
N ASN A 390 14.00 13.34 5.13
CA ASN A 390 13.08 13.31 6.26
C ASN A 390 11.64 13.49 5.77
N SER A 391 10.75 12.59 6.15
CA SER A 391 9.36 12.57 5.69
C SER A 391 8.61 13.85 6.04
N PHE A 392 8.83 14.43 7.22
CA PHE A 392 8.21 15.69 7.63
C PHE A 392 8.68 16.87 6.80
N TYR A 393 9.98 16.95 6.53
CA TYR A 393 10.51 17.98 5.65
C TYR A 393 9.86 17.92 4.27
N LYS A 394 9.68 16.73 3.72
CA LYS A 394 9.01 16.56 2.43
C LYS A 394 7.54 16.99 2.44
N ILE A 395 6.81 16.69 3.50
CA ILE A 395 5.42 17.15 3.64
C ILE A 395 5.38 18.68 3.65
N ILE A 396 6.23 19.31 4.45
CA ILE A 396 6.33 20.78 4.53
C ILE A 396 6.72 21.35 3.17
N TYR A 397 7.74 20.80 2.52
CA TYR A 397 8.18 21.21 1.19
C TYR A 397 7.06 21.10 0.14
N ASN A 398 6.40 19.95 0.06
CA ASN A 398 5.33 19.71 -0.90
C ASN A 398 4.10 20.60 -0.64
N SER A 399 3.73 20.82 0.62
CA SER A 399 2.61 21.68 0.99
C SER A 399 2.90 23.15 0.75
N SER A 400 4.16 23.57 0.93
CA SER A 400 4.56 24.97 0.75
C SER A 400 4.70 25.40 -0.71
N LYS A 401 4.82 24.45 -1.64
CA LYS A 401 4.99 24.76 -3.08
C LYS A 401 3.87 25.61 -3.66
N LYS A 402 2.64 25.43 -3.23
CA LYS A 402 1.50 26.20 -3.70
C LYS A 402 1.53 27.64 -3.19
N ILE A 403 2.05 27.84 -1.98
CA ILE A 403 2.12 29.19 -1.35
C ILE A 403 3.31 29.98 -1.88
N PHE A 404 4.47 29.33 -2.02
CA PHE A 404 5.74 29.98 -2.33
C PHE A 404 6.25 29.68 -3.76
N GLY A 405 5.42 29.08 -4.61
CA GLY A 405 5.79 28.69 -5.96
C GLY A 405 6.64 27.42 -6.00
N PHE A 406 7.23 27.11 -7.17
CA PHE A 406 7.93 25.85 -7.44
C PHE A 406 9.07 25.54 -6.46
N ASN A 407 9.68 26.56 -5.88
CA ASN A 407 10.81 26.40 -4.94
C ASN A 407 10.38 26.00 -3.53
N GLY A 408 9.12 26.19 -3.13
CA GLY A 408 8.64 25.85 -1.80
C GLY A 408 9.56 26.37 -0.67
N ILE A 409 9.39 25.86 0.54
CA ILE A 409 10.34 26.09 1.63
C ILE A 409 11.47 25.05 1.50
N ARG A 410 12.59 25.45 0.88
CA ARG A 410 13.81 24.64 0.81
C ARG A 410 14.73 24.98 1.97
N LEU A 411 14.89 24.04 2.90
CA LEU A 411 15.87 24.15 3.98
C LEU A 411 17.28 23.74 3.49
N PHE A 412 17.35 22.89 2.45
CA PHE A 412 18.61 22.39 1.88
C PHE A 412 18.45 22.26 0.36
N GLU A 413 19.47 22.64 -0.41
CA GLU A 413 19.50 22.36 -1.85
C GLU A 413 19.61 20.86 -2.11
N ASP A 414 20.51 20.17 -1.40
CA ASP A 414 20.62 18.72 -1.35
C ASP A 414 20.57 18.22 0.09
N SER A 415 19.96 17.05 0.31
CA SER A 415 19.95 16.50 1.66
C SER A 415 21.36 16.20 2.13
N PRO A 416 21.70 16.38 3.43
CA PRO A 416 23.02 16.06 3.96
C PRO A 416 23.47 14.63 3.67
N ILE A 417 22.53 13.69 3.55
CA ILE A 417 22.81 12.28 3.27
C ILE A 417 23.11 12.07 1.78
N ILE A 418 22.46 12.80 0.87
CA ILE A 418 22.82 12.78 -0.55
C ILE A 418 24.24 13.30 -0.71
N LYS A 419 24.59 14.42 -0.07
CA LYS A 419 25.97 14.96 -0.09
C LYS A 419 26.99 13.97 0.49
N PHE A 420 26.63 13.26 1.57
CA PHE A 420 27.46 12.21 2.15
C PHE A 420 27.63 11.03 1.19
N HIS A 421 26.53 10.56 0.57
CA HIS A 421 26.56 9.46 -0.38
C HIS A 421 27.42 9.79 -1.61
N GLN A 422 27.22 10.94 -2.22
CA GLN A 422 28.00 11.41 -3.37
C GLN A 422 29.50 11.57 -3.03
N LYS A 423 29.82 11.98 -1.81
CA LYS A 423 31.19 12.23 -1.40
C LYS A 423 31.99 10.97 -1.01
N TYR A 424 31.31 9.93 -0.46
CA TYR A 424 32.02 8.80 0.18
C TYR A 424 31.63 7.43 -0.39
N ILE A 425 30.62 7.33 -1.25
CA ILE A 425 30.09 6.07 -1.77
C ILE A 425 30.11 6.04 -3.31
N GLU A 426 29.91 7.17 -3.98
CA GLU A 426 30.17 7.37 -5.43
C GLU A 426 31.65 7.81 -5.64
#